data_db9da53bd9accabd580c46e9c2bb6430
#
_entry.id   db9da53bd9accabd580c46e9c2bb6430
#
_cell.length_a   1.000
_cell.length_b   1.000
_cell.length_c   1.000
_cell.angle_alpha   90.00
_cell.angle_beta   90.00
_cell.angle_gamma   90.00
#
_symmetry.space_group_name_H-M   'P 1'
#
loop_
_entity.id
_entity.type
_entity.pdbx_description
1 polymer ?
#
loop_
_entity_poly.entity_id
_entity_poly.type
_entity_poly.pdbx_seq_one_letter_code
_entity_poly.pdbx_strand_id
1 'polypeptide(L)'
;MSEVTHSARGGVRTPRNAATTDADGKEPDPPEAAVPRRYRDAGSARYFVRRIGFYLVTTFLAITFNFLIPRFMPGDPAAALTRKITQLTGAPPTPNQVASIRRFYGDPSQGVLGQYLDYWTSLLHFDFGVSVSNFPVPVSTMIMQALPWTLLLIGSTTILAWVIGTFLGAYMGWKPGNRFDSIFAPLTTFAHAMPAFWLALIVLWIFAIRLKWLPISGAYDPNVPFQINNVWFVLSVLKYGALPAVTLVFIGFNGWLFSMRNVMVTTVTEDYVLLARAKGLSGAQVLLGYAARNALLPNVTGLALSIGGVIGGAILVETVFTYPGMGLLLQQAITAHDFPLMQTILLMLTFITIVANFVADMVYGLLDPRTREA
;
A
#
# COMPACT_ATOMS: atom_id res chain seq x y z
N MET A 1 68.47 31.92 10.49
CA MET A 1 68.61 33.17 9.71
C MET A 1 67.21 33.66 9.47
N SER A 2 66.88 34.52 10.29
CA SER A 2 66.62 35.96 10.25
C SER A 2 65.19 36.21 9.71
N GLU A 3 64.37 36.67 10.58
CA GLU A 3 64.04 38.04 11.05
C GLU A 3 62.82 38.57 10.31
N VAL A 4 61.70 38.80 11.05
CA VAL A 4 61.31 40.09 11.73
C VAL A 4 60.77 41.08 10.70
N THR A 5 59.54 41.59 10.75
CA THR A 5 59.03 42.64 11.63
C THR A 5 57.62 43.10 11.29
N HIS A 6 56.86 43.40 12.34
CA HIS A 6 56.04 44.59 12.63
C HIS A 6 54.86 45.00 11.69
N SER A 7 53.70 45.01 12.24
CA SER A 7 52.94 46.14 12.85
C SER A 7 51.86 46.76 11.94
N ALA A 8 50.63 46.72 12.34
CA ALA A 8 49.79 47.94 12.54
C ALA A 8 48.42 47.52 13.18
N ARG A 9 48.22 48.09 14.36
CA ARG A 9 46.93 48.13 15.08
C ARG A 9 45.98 49.05 14.33
N GLY A 10 44.83 48.57 13.95
CA GLY A 10 43.66 49.36 13.59
C GLY A 10 42.46 48.94 14.44
N GLY A 11 42.29 49.65 15.55
CA GLY A 11 41.13 49.42 16.46
C GLY A 11 39.85 49.90 15.82
N VAL A 12 38.97 49.00 15.42
CA VAL A 12 37.59 49.31 15.09
C VAL A 12 36.82 49.40 16.41
N ARG A 13 36.48 50.59 16.82
CA ARG A 13 35.52 50.87 17.89
C ARG A 13 34.13 50.45 17.43
N THR A 14 33.61 49.35 17.98
CA THR A 14 32.18 49.05 17.91
C THR A 14 31.39 50.04 18.77
N PRO A 15 30.30 50.62 18.28
CA PRO A 15 29.43 51.46 19.13
C PRO A 15 28.79 50.57 20.17
N ARG A 16 29.03 50.88 21.43
CA ARG A 16 28.36 50.32 22.62
C ARG A 16 26.91 50.80 22.58
N ASN A 17 25.99 49.96 22.10
CA ASN A 17 24.57 50.18 22.33
C ASN A 17 24.32 50.16 23.83
N ALA A 18 23.87 51.27 24.38
CA ALA A 18 23.40 51.36 25.75
C ALA A 18 22.15 50.48 25.88
N ALA A 19 22.30 49.32 26.53
CA ALA A 19 21.16 48.50 26.95
C ALA A 19 20.39 49.29 28.01
N THR A 20 19.18 49.67 27.71
CA THR A 20 18.22 50.16 28.67
C THR A 20 17.72 48.97 29.47
N THR A 21 18.29 48.73 30.65
CA THR A 21 17.79 47.82 31.68
C THR A 21 16.57 48.43 32.29
N ASP A 22 15.48 47.62 32.43
CA ASP A 22 14.32 48.01 33.19
C ASP A 22 14.65 48.08 34.71
N ALA A 23 13.78 48.73 35.51
CA ALA A 23 14.00 49.08 36.90
C ALA A 23 14.27 47.87 37.82
N ASP A 24 14.08 46.60 37.34
CA ASP A 24 14.31 45.33 38.02
C ASP A 24 15.57 44.57 37.55
N GLY A 25 16.44 45.20 36.72
CA GLY A 25 17.72 44.60 36.34
C GLY A 25 17.61 43.38 35.41
N LYS A 26 16.45 43.13 34.80
CA LYS A 26 16.25 42.07 33.81
C LYS A 26 16.43 42.60 32.40
N GLU A 27 17.28 41.91 31.62
CA GLU A 27 17.37 42.14 30.20
C GLU A 27 16.02 41.76 29.56
N PRO A 28 15.42 42.62 28.72
CA PRO A 28 14.18 42.24 28.04
C PRO A 28 14.41 41.03 27.16
N ASP A 29 13.54 40.03 27.27
CA ASP A 29 13.54 38.85 26.39
C ASP A 29 13.50 39.35 24.92
N PRO A 30 14.32 38.74 24.04
CA PRO A 30 14.29 39.11 22.64
C PRO A 30 12.88 38.91 22.11
N PRO A 31 12.34 39.87 21.33
CA PRO A 31 10.99 39.75 20.80
C PRO A 31 10.87 38.41 20.03
N GLU A 32 9.99 37.55 20.53
CA GLU A 32 9.64 36.32 19.86
C GLU A 32 9.20 36.68 18.44
N ALA A 33 10.06 36.39 17.45
CA ALA A 33 9.80 36.69 16.06
C ALA A 33 8.56 35.90 15.64
N ALA A 34 7.41 36.55 15.73
CA ALA A 34 6.16 36.01 15.24
C ALA A 34 6.30 35.71 13.76
N VAL A 35 6.61 34.48 13.41
CA VAL A 35 6.62 34.00 12.03
C VAL A 35 5.24 34.25 11.45
N PRO A 36 5.12 35.08 10.40
CA PRO A 36 3.83 35.48 9.88
C PRO A 36 3.06 34.24 9.41
N ARG A 37 1.86 34.02 9.96
CA ARG A 37 0.97 32.88 9.64
C ARG A 37 0.76 32.67 8.14
N ARG A 38 0.87 33.71 7.32
CA ARG A 38 0.74 33.65 5.83
C ARG A 38 1.80 32.79 5.12
N TYR A 39 3.00 32.64 5.69
CA TYR A 39 4.05 31.81 5.09
C TYR A 39 3.78 30.31 5.27
N ARG A 40 3.01 29.95 6.31
CA ARG A 40 2.66 28.58 6.65
C ARG A 40 1.62 27.98 5.68
N ASP A 41 0.69 28.81 5.16
CA ASP A 41 -0.41 28.35 4.30
C ASP A 41 0.02 28.16 2.83
N ALA A 42 0.94 29.01 2.34
CA ALA A 42 1.41 28.94 0.96
C ALA A 42 2.26 27.70 0.66
N GLY A 43 3.08 27.24 1.62
CA GLY A 43 3.87 26.01 1.51
C GLY A 43 2.99 24.75 1.45
N SER A 44 1.94 24.73 2.27
CA SER A 44 0.99 23.62 2.30
C SER A 44 0.21 23.47 0.99
N ALA A 45 -0.33 24.57 0.44
CA ALA A 45 -1.07 24.52 -0.83
C ALA A 45 -0.17 24.07 -1.99
N ARG A 46 1.06 24.56 -2.06
CA ARG A 46 2.04 24.17 -3.10
C ARG A 46 2.40 22.67 -3.01
N TYR A 47 2.57 22.15 -1.81
CA TYR A 47 2.79 20.72 -1.58
C TYR A 47 1.65 19.87 -2.14
N PHE A 48 0.40 20.19 -1.79
CA PHE A 48 -0.77 19.46 -2.26
C PHE A 48 -0.94 19.54 -3.79
N VAL A 49 -0.78 20.74 -4.38
CA VAL A 49 -0.87 20.92 -5.84
C VAL A 49 0.19 20.09 -6.57
N ARG A 50 1.44 20.09 -6.08
CA ARG A 50 2.53 19.30 -6.66
C ARG A 50 2.25 17.79 -6.58
N ARG A 51 1.71 17.32 -5.44
CA ARG A 51 1.33 15.91 -5.25
C ARG A 51 0.18 15.50 -6.16
N ILE A 52 -0.89 16.29 -6.22
CA ILE A 52 -2.00 16.05 -7.14
C ILE A 52 -1.49 15.99 -8.58
N GLY A 53 -0.68 16.95 -8.99
CA GLY A 53 -0.08 16.95 -10.33
C GLY A 53 0.74 15.68 -10.62
N PHE A 54 1.56 15.25 -9.67
CA PHE A 54 2.33 14.00 -9.78
C PHE A 54 1.41 12.78 -9.99
N TYR A 55 0.36 12.63 -9.18
CA TYR A 55 -0.55 11.50 -9.29
C TYR A 55 -1.42 11.54 -10.55
N LEU A 56 -1.81 12.73 -11.02
CA LEU A 56 -2.49 12.89 -12.30
C LEU A 56 -1.60 12.45 -13.48
N VAL A 57 -0.33 12.86 -13.49
CA VAL A 57 0.64 12.42 -14.51
C VAL A 57 0.86 10.91 -14.43
N THR A 58 1.01 10.35 -13.22
CA THR A 58 1.17 8.90 -13.02
C THR A 58 -0.05 8.14 -13.53
N THR A 59 -1.26 8.61 -13.23
CA THR A 59 -2.51 8.01 -13.72
C THR A 59 -2.60 8.08 -15.23
N PHE A 60 -2.28 9.23 -15.82
CA PHE A 60 -2.26 9.39 -17.27
C PHE A 60 -1.28 8.42 -17.95
N LEU A 61 -0.06 8.30 -17.42
CA LEU A 61 0.94 7.37 -17.92
C LEU A 61 0.47 5.91 -17.76
N ALA A 62 -0.09 5.55 -16.61
CA ALA A 62 -0.61 4.20 -16.36
C ALA A 62 -1.69 3.81 -17.37
N ILE A 63 -2.66 4.69 -17.64
CA ILE A 63 -3.72 4.49 -18.64
C ILE A 63 -3.11 4.37 -20.04
N THR A 64 -2.15 5.22 -20.37
CA THR A 64 -1.47 5.21 -21.67
C THR A 64 -0.70 3.90 -21.89
N PHE A 65 0.08 3.46 -20.89
CA PHE A 65 0.78 2.17 -20.97
C PHE A 65 -0.21 0.99 -21.08
N ASN A 66 -1.29 1.02 -20.30
CA ASN A 66 -2.32 -0.01 -20.37
C ASN A 66 -2.97 -0.09 -21.75
N PHE A 67 -3.20 1.05 -22.41
CA PHE A 67 -3.65 1.11 -23.80
C PHE A 67 -2.63 0.53 -24.79
N LEU A 68 -1.33 0.74 -24.55
CA LEU A 68 -0.27 0.31 -25.46
C LEU A 68 0.04 -1.19 -25.35
N ILE A 69 -0.08 -1.80 -24.17
CA ILE A 69 0.30 -3.20 -23.92
C ILE A 69 -0.29 -4.18 -24.95
N PRO A 70 -1.61 -4.21 -25.22
CA PRO A 70 -2.18 -5.13 -26.19
C PRO A 70 -1.68 -4.91 -27.62
N ARG A 71 -1.25 -3.69 -27.93
CA ARG A 71 -0.77 -3.30 -29.28
C ARG A 71 0.66 -3.73 -29.56
N PHE A 72 1.45 -3.94 -28.52
CA PHE A 72 2.80 -4.51 -28.64
C PHE A 72 2.80 -6.04 -28.64
N MET A 73 1.66 -6.68 -28.35
CA MET A 73 1.55 -8.13 -28.39
C MET A 73 1.58 -8.60 -29.85
N PRO A 74 2.38 -9.63 -30.18
CA PRO A 74 2.42 -10.17 -31.54
C PRO A 74 1.07 -10.81 -31.90
N GLY A 75 0.52 -10.43 -33.07
CA GLY A 75 -0.77 -10.91 -33.55
C GLY A 75 -1.87 -9.83 -33.54
N ASP A 76 -3.05 -10.21 -34.04
CA ASP A 76 -4.26 -9.39 -33.97
C ASP A 76 -5.16 -9.92 -32.82
N PRO A 77 -5.17 -9.26 -31.66
CA PRO A 77 -5.98 -9.69 -30.51
C PRO A 77 -7.50 -9.70 -30.86
N ALA A 78 -7.98 -8.77 -31.69
CA ALA A 78 -9.37 -8.71 -32.10
C ALA A 78 -9.75 -9.89 -32.99
N ALA A 79 -8.89 -10.27 -33.94
CA ALA A 79 -9.11 -11.44 -34.77
C ALA A 79 -9.00 -12.76 -33.99
N ALA A 80 -8.06 -12.84 -33.01
CA ALA A 80 -7.95 -13.99 -32.14
C ALA A 80 -9.22 -14.17 -31.29
N LEU A 81 -9.77 -13.07 -30.80
CA LEU A 81 -11.00 -13.03 -30.02
C LEU A 81 -12.22 -13.42 -30.85
N THR A 82 -12.34 -12.87 -32.03
CA THR A 82 -13.40 -13.22 -32.99
C THR A 82 -13.41 -14.71 -33.29
N ARG A 83 -12.22 -15.31 -33.54
CA ARG A 83 -12.07 -16.75 -33.76
C ARG A 83 -12.50 -17.56 -32.52
N LYS A 84 -12.09 -17.14 -31.32
CA LYS A 84 -12.46 -17.82 -30.09
C LYS A 84 -13.96 -17.78 -29.79
N ILE A 85 -14.61 -16.64 -30.03
CA ILE A 85 -16.08 -16.51 -29.90
C ILE A 85 -16.77 -17.46 -30.89
N THR A 86 -16.32 -17.49 -32.15
CA THR A 86 -16.86 -18.40 -33.16
C THR A 86 -16.69 -19.86 -32.77
N GLN A 87 -15.53 -20.23 -32.21
CA GLN A 87 -15.30 -21.59 -31.71
C GLN A 87 -16.18 -21.98 -30.54
N LEU A 88 -16.44 -21.05 -29.60
CA LEU A 88 -17.25 -21.30 -28.41
C LEU A 88 -18.76 -21.31 -28.71
N THR A 89 -19.22 -20.46 -29.60
CA THR A 89 -20.65 -20.27 -29.89
C THR A 89 -21.12 -21.04 -31.14
N GLY A 90 -20.19 -21.55 -31.94
CA GLY A 90 -20.50 -22.18 -33.23
C GLY A 90 -20.99 -21.18 -34.31
N ALA A 91 -21.03 -19.88 -34.01
CA ALA A 91 -21.52 -18.84 -34.91
C ALA A 91 -20.55 -17.62 -34.91
N PRO A 92 -20.47 -16.85 -35.98
CA PRO A 92 -19.69 -15.63 -36.00
C PRO A 92 -20.25 -14.62 -34.98
N PRO A 93 -19.37 -13.78 -34.39
CA PRO A 93 -19.81 -12.80 -33.37
C PRO A 93 -20.84 -11.85 -33.93
N THR A 94 -21.81 -11.50 -33.09
CA THR A 94 -22.86 -10.54 -33.44
C THR A 94 -22.27 -9.14 -33.67
N PRO A 95 -22.99 -8.23 -34.38
CA PRO A 95 -22.53 -6.86 -34.58
C PRO A 95 -22.21 -6.12 -33.30
N ASN A 96 -22.93 -6.36 -32.19
CA ASN A 96 -22.65 -5.77 -30.89
C ASN A 96 -21.39 -6.31 -30.27
N GLN A 97 -21.09 -7.59 -30.43
CA GLN A 97 -19.84 -8.20 -29.98
C GLN A 97 -18.64 -7.64 -30.77
N VAL A 98 -18.77 -7.53 -32.08
CA VAL A 98 -17.75 -6.92 -32.93
C VAL A 98 -17.53 -5.46 -32.55
N ALA A 99 -18.59 -4.70 -32.27
CA ALA A 99 -18.49 -3.32 -31.80
C ALA A 99 -17.75 -3.21 -30.46
N SER A 100 -18.04 -4.08 -29.49
CA SER A 100 -17.32 -4.14 -28.20
C SER A 100 -15.85 -4.50 -28.36
N ILE A 101 -15.55 -5.48 -29.21
CA ILE A 101 -14.18 -5.87 -29.55
C ILE A 101 -13.43 -4.68 -30.16
N ARG A 102 -14.02 -4.01 -31.13
CA ARG A 102 -13.42 -2.85 -31.80
C ARG A 102 -13.17 -1.67 -30.86
N ARG A 103 -14.08 -1.42 -29.93
CA ARG A 103 -13.88 -0.37 -28.91
C ARG A 103 -12.66 -0.62 -28.02
N PHE A 104 -12.41 -1.86 -27.65
CA PHE A 104 -11.32 -2.22 -26.73
C PHE A 104 -9.97 -2.39 -27.45
N TYR A 105 -9.97 -3.05 -28.61
CA TYR A 105 -8.74 -3.33 -29.38
C TYR A 105 -8.46 -2.30 -30.48
N GLY A 106 -9.39 -1.37 -30.66
CA GLY A 106 -9.38 -0.37 -31.70
C GLY A 106 -10.04 -0.87 -33.00
N ASP A 107 -10.64 0.05 -33.73
CA ASP A 107 -11.12 -0.22 -35.08
C ASP A 107 -9.91 -0.11 -36.03
N PRO A 108 -9.57 -1.17 -36.79
CA PRO A 108 -8.46 -1.11 -37.77
C PRO A 108 -8.64 0.01 -38.81
N SER A 109 -9.88 0.49 -39.02
CA SER A 109 -10.19 1.61 -39.91
C SER A 109 -9.88 2.99 -39.31
N GLN A 110 -9.67 3.07 -37.99
CA GLN A 110 -9.32 4.29 -37.27
C GLN A 110 -7.81 4.36 -37.00
N GLY A 111 -7.25 5.55 -37.08
CA GLY A 111 -5.87 5.78 -36.64
C GLY A 111 -5.67 5.55 -35.14
N VAL A 112 -4.46 5.24 -34.72
CA VAL A 112 -4.11 4.96 -33.30
C VAL A 112 -4.57 6.05 -32.34
N LEU A 113 -4.54 7.33 -32.77
CA LEU A 113 -5.01 8.46 -31.97
C LEU A 113 -6.52 8.41 -31.74
N GLY A 114 -7.32 8.06 -32.76
CA GLY A 114 -8.78 7.90 -32.61
C GLY A 114 -9.10 6.80 -31.63
N GLN A 115 -8.46 5.64 -31.76
CA GLN A 115 -8.59 4.52 -30.82
C GLN A 115 -8.21 4.90 -29.37
N TYR A 116 -7.20 5.74 -29.20
CA TYR A 116 -6.78 6.22 -27.89
C TYR A 116 -7.82 7.14 -27.25
N LEU A 117 -8.43 8.03 -28.03
CA LEU A 117 -9.52 8.89 -27.56
C LEU A 117 -10.78 8.08 -27.21
N ASP A 118 -11.12 7.09 -28.02
CA ASP A 118 -12.24 6.17 -27.74
C ASP A 118 -12.01 5.36 -26.46
N TYR A 119 -10.76 4.92 -26.22
CA TYR A 119 -10.38 4.24 -24.99
C TYR A 119 -10.57 5.15 -23.76
N TRP A 120 -10.14 6.43 -23.83
CA TRP A 120 -10.38 7.39 -22.76
C TRP A 120 -11.87 7.62 -22.51
N THR A 121 -12.67 7.76 -23.57
CA THR A 121 -14.13 7.93 -23.41
C THR A 121 -14.78 6.71 -22.77
N SER A 122 -14.37 5.50 -23.13
CA SER A 122 -14.84 4.25 -22.52
C SER A 122 -14.50 4.18 -21.04
N LEU A 123 -13.26 4.53 -20.67
CA LEU A 123 -12.85 4.57 -19.27
C LEU A 123 -13.66 5.56 -18.43
N LEU A 124 -13.92 6.75 -18.96
CA LEU A 124 -14.71 7.79 -18.27
C LEU A 124 -16.17 7.38 -18.07
N HIS A 125 -16.72 6.51 -18.93
CA HIS A 125 -18.04 5.94 -18.79
C HIS A 125 -18.08 4.61 -18.04
N PHE A 126 -16.93 4.15 -17.50
CA PHE A 126 -16.78 2.83 -16.84
C PHE A 126 -17.22 1.65 -17.73
N ASP A 127 -17.11 1.82 -19.05
CA ASP A 127 -17.36 0.77 -20.03
C ASP A 127 -16.05 0.03 -20.32
N PHE A 128 -15.86 -1.12 -19.68
CA PHE A 128 -14.68 -1.98 -19.82
C PHE A 128 -14.93 -3.14 -20.79
N GLY A 129 -16.04 -3.11 -21.52
CA GLY A 129 -16.45 -4.15 -22.44
C GLY A 129 -16.94 -5.41 -21.76
N VAL A 130 -16.94 -6.52 -22.51
CA VAL A 130 -17.42 -7.83 -22.07
C VAL A 130 -16.27 -8.83 -21.98
N SER A 131 -16.36 -9.75 -21.01
CA SER A 131 -15.43 -10.87 -20.88
C SER A 131 -15.59 -11.82 -22.07
N VAL A 132 -14.46 -12.29 -22.58
CA VAL A 132 -14.41 -13.28 -23.67
C VAL A 132 -14.68 -14.67 -23.15
N SER A 133 -14.12 -14.98 -22.00
CA SER A 133 -14.24 -16.30 -21.38
C SER A 133 -15.62 -16.55 -20.78
N ASN A 134 -16.27 -15.48 -20.30
CA ASN A 134 -17.58 -15.51 -19.64
C ASN A 134 -18.63 -14.68 -20.40
N PHE A 135 -18.55 -14.72 -21.73
CA PHE A 135 -19.51 -13.99 -22.55
C PHE A 135 -20.98 -14.38 -22.27
N PRO A 136 -21.92 -13.43 -22.15
CA PRO A 136 -21.85 -11.97 -22.41
C PRO A 136 -21.66 -11.12 -21.14
N VAL A 137 -20.98 -11.60 -20.11
CA VAL A 137 -20.85 -10.90 -18.82
C VAL A 137 -19.97 -9.66 -18.97
N PRO A 138 -20.42 -8.46 -18.53
CA PRO A 138 -19.60 -7.27 -18.51
C PRO A 138 -18.39 -7.43 -17.57
N VAL A 139 -17.22 -6.95 -18.00
CA VAL A 139 -15.99 -6.99 -17.20
C VAL A 139 -16.16 -6.23 -15.88
N SER A 140 -16.89 -5.09 -15.91
CA SER A 140 -17.20 -4.32 -14.71
C SER A 140 -17.92 -5.14 -13.64
N THR A 141 -18.88 -5.98 -14.03
CA THR A 141 -19.61 -6.86 -13.10
C THR A 141 -18.70 -7.85 -12.42
N MET A 142 -17.79 -8.50 -13.17
CA MET A 142 -16.83 -9.46 -12.63
C MET A 142 -15.86 -8.81 -11.63
N ILE A 143 -15.38 -7.61 -11.98
CA ILE A 143 -14.49 -6.83 -11.09
C ILE A 143 -15.20 -6.42 -9.81
N MET A 144 -16.44 -5.89 -9.92
CA MET A 144 -17.20 -5.48 -8.74
C MET A 144 -17.57 -6.63 -7.81
N GLN A 145 -17.62 -7.86 -8.32
CA GLN A 145 -17.80 -9.06 -7.50
C GLN A 145 -16.50 -9.51 -6.80
N ALA A 146 -15.34 -9.37 -7.46
CA ALA A 146 -14.06 -9.82 -6.94
C ALA A 146 -13.37 -8.78 -6.02
N LEU A 147 -13.50 -7.50 -6.33
CA LEU A 147 -12.81 -6.40 -5.64
C LEU A 147 -13.08 -6.36 -4.12
N PRO A 148 -14.32 -6.48 -3.63
CA PRO A 148 -14.60 -6.45 -2.19
C PRO A 148 -13.86 -7.56 -1.42
N TRP A 149 -13.73 -8.75 -2.01
CA TRP A 149 -13.03 -9.87 -1.39
C TRP A 149 -11.52 -9.60 -1.25
N THR A 150 -10.90 -9.09 -2.30
CA THR A 150 -9.48 -8.68 -2.25
C THR A 150 -9.26 -7.57 -1.22
N LEU A 151 -10.11 -6.52 -1.22
CA LEU A 151 -9.99 -5.42 -0.25
C LEU A 151 -10.21 -5.90 1.19
N LEU A 152 -11.17 -6.78 1.42
CA LEU A 152 -11.42 -7.37 2.75
C LEU A 152 -10.20 -8.19 3.21
N LEU A 153 -9.70 -9.08 2.37
CA LEU A 153 -8.57 -9.94 2.71
C LEU A 153 -7.30 -9.13 2.93
N ILE A 154 -6.91 -8.32 1.95
CA ILE A 154 -5.67 -7.53 2.01
C ILE A 154 -5.74 -6.47 3.10
N GLY A 155 -6.84 -5.72 3.19
CA GLY A 155 -7.01 -4.66 4.19
C GLY A 155 -6.93 -5.19 5.61
N SER A 156 -7.70 -6.26 5.91
CA SER A 156 -7.70 -6.86 7.25
C SER A 156 -6.34 -7.47 7.61
N THR A 157 -5.71 -8.21 6.69
CA THR A 157 -4.42 -8.87 6.93
C THR A 157 -3.27 -7.87 7.06
N THR A 158 -3.28 -6.78 6.31
CA THR A 158 -2.28 -5.70 6.43
C THR A 158 -2.35 -5.04 7.82
N ILE A 159 -3.56 -4.72 8.29
CA ILE A 159 -3.77 -4.15 9.62
C ILE A 159 -3.33 -5.15 10.71
N LEU A 160 -3.73 -6.42 10.61
CA LEU A 160 -3.34 -7.44 11.56
C LEU A 160 -1.82 -7.67 11.58
N ALA A 161 -1.18 -7.74 10.40
CA ALA A 161 0.27 -7.88 10.28
C ALA A 161 1.00 -6.68 10.90
N TRP A 162 0.52 -5.46 10.65
CA TRP A 162 1.04 -4.25 11.26
C TRP A 162 0.90 -4.26 12.78
N VAL A 163 -0.26 -4.58 13.31
CA VAL A 163 -0.51 -4.65 14.76
C VAL A 163 0.43 -5.67 15.39
N ILE A 164 0.40 -6.92 14.90
CA ILE A 164 1.21 -8.01 15.47
C ILE A 164 2.70 -7.69 15.38
N GLY A 165 3.17 -7.27 14.18
CA GLY A 165 4.58 -6.96 13.96
C GLY A 165 5.05 -5.80 14.84
N THR A 166 4.27 -4.73 14.94
CA THR A 166 4.60 -3.55 15.76
C THR A 166 4.68 -3.91 17.24
N PHE A 167 3.71 -4.67 17.79
CA PHE A 167 3.76 -5.08 19.19
C PHE A 167 4.92 -6.02 19.50
N LEU A 168 5.15 -7.02 18.66
CA LEU A 168 6.28 -7.94 18.83
C LEU A 168 7.61 -7.19 18.69
N GLY A 169 7.74 -6.31 17.69
CA GLY A 169 8.94 -5.50 17.48
C GLY A 169 9.23 -4.55 18.65
N ALA A 170 8.18 -3.90 19.19
CA ALA A 170 8.33 -3.06 20.37
C ALA A 170 8.84 -3.84 21.59
N TYR A 171 8.29 -5.03 21.82
CA TYR A 171 8.71 -5.90 22.91
C TYR A 171 10.16 -6.40 22.74
N MET A 172 10.54 -6.82 21.52
CA MET A 172 11.91 -7.26 21.21
C MET A 172 12.92 -6.11 21.34
N GLY A 173 12.58 -4.91 20.86
CA GLY A 173 13.45 -3.74 20.94
C GLY A 173 13.56 -3.14 22.35
N TRP A 174 12.58 -3.38 23.24
CA TRP A 174 12.63 -2.96 24.65
C TRP A 174 13.71 -3.65 25.47
N LYS A 175 13.98 -4.94 25.19
CA LYS A 175 15.01 -5.74 25.84
C LYS A 175 15.81 -6.50 24.78
N PRO A 176 16.65 -5.80 24.00
CA PRO A 176 17.40 -6.42 22.92
C PRO A 176 18.36 -7.48 23.48
N GLY A 177 18.51 -8.60 22.75
CA GLY A 177 19.34 -9.73 23.15
C GLY A 177 18.75 -10.65 24.23
N ASN A 178 17.49 -10.43 24.65
CA ASN A 178 16.80 -11.38 25.53
C ASN A 178 16.50 -12.70 24.77
N ARG A 179 16.12 -13.76 25.52
CA ARG A 179 15.84 -15.09 24.94
C ARG A 179 14.75 -15.03 23.83
N PHE A 180 13.76 -14.17 24.01
CA PHE A 180 12.69 -13.99 23.01
C PHE A 180 13.26 -13.37 21.72
N ASP A 181 14.01 -12.28 21.82
CA ASP A 181 14.65 -11.61 20.68
C ASP A 181 15.63 -12.57 19.97
N SER A 182 16.46 -13.30 20.72
CA SER A 182 17.46 -14.22 20.16
C SER A 182 16.85 -15.43 19.41
N ILE A 183 15.64 -15.86 19.77
CA ILE A 183 14.94 -16.98 19.10
C ILE A 183 14.06 -16.46 17.97
N PHE A 184 13.26 -15.42 18.23
CA PHE A 184 12.27 -14.94 17.28
C PHE A 184 12.90 -14.19 16.09
N ALA A 185 13.98 -13.44 16.28
CA ALA A 185 14.61 -12.71 15.18
C ALA A 185 15.10 -13.64 14.05
N PRO A 186 15.88 -14.70 14.29
CA PRO A 186 16.28 -15.62 13.22
C PRO A 186 15.09 -16.43 12.67
N LEU A 187 14.13 -16.84 13.51
CA LEU A 187 12.95 -17.58 13.08
C LEU A 187 12.09 -16.75 12.12
N THR A 188 11.83 -15.50 12.45
CA THR A 188 11.06 -14.60 11.61
C THR A 188 11.79 -14.23 10.34
N THR A 189 13.12 -14.06 10.38
CA THR A 189 13.95 -13.86 9.19
C THR A 189 13.86 -15.06 8.24
N PHE A 190 13.96 -16.27 8.77
CA PHE A 190 13.80 -17.50 7.99
C PHE A 190 12.40 -17.58 7.35
N ALA A 191 11.36 -17.29 8.14
CA ALA A 191 9.98 -17.29 7.65
C ALA A 191 9.73 -16.25 6.55
N HIS A 192 10.37 -15.07 6.66
CA HIS A 192 10.27 -14.02 5.65
C HIS A 192 10.97 -14.39 4.32
N ALA A 193 11.98 -15.23 4.36
CA ALA A 193 12.66 -15.71 3.17
C ALA A 193 11.82 -16.71 2.35
N MET A 194 10.73 -17.25 2.93
CA MET A 194 9.87 -18.20 2.22
C MET A 194 8.94 -17.48 1.24
N PRO A 195 8.83 -17.96 -0.02
CA PRO A 195 7.86 -17.44 -0.96
C PRO A 195 6.43 -17.59 -0.45
N ALA A 196 5.59 -16.57 -0.67
CA ALA A 196 4.21 -16.52 -0.19
C ALA A 196 3.38 -17.76 -0.57
N PHE A 197 3.48 -18.19 -1.82
CA PHE A 197 2.75 -19.35 -2.31
C PHE A 197 3.21 -20.67 -1.67
N TRP A 198 4.48 -20.78 -1.32
CA TRP A 198 5.04 -21.96 -0.65
C TRP A 198 4.44 -22.11 0.75
N LEU A 199 4.44 -21.01 1.51
CA LEU A 199 3.81 -20.98 2.82
C LEU A 199 2.31 -21.28 2.71
N ALA A 200 1.63 -20.71 1.72
CA ALA A 200 0.21 -20.98 1.45
C ALA A 200 -0.06 -22.47 1.25
N LEU A 201 0.76 -23.15 0.44
CA LEU A 201 0.65 -24.61 0.19
C LEU A 201 0.90 -25.43 1.45
N ILE A 202 1.90 -25.07 2.25
CA ILE A 202 2.21 -25.75 3.52
C ILE A 202 1.04 -25.61 4.50
N VAL A 203 0.54 -24.38 4.68
CA VAL A 203 -0.59 -24.09 5.58
C VAL A 203 -1.85 -24.81 5.12
N LEU A 204 -2.14 -24.80 3.82
CA LEU A 204 -3.27 -25.52 3.23
C LEU A 204 -3.14 -27.04 3.47
N TRP A 205 -1.96 -27.61 3.20
CA TRP A 205 -1.72 -29.02 3.39
C TRP A 205 -1.90 -29.47 4.85
N ILE A 206 -1.35 -28.70 5.80
CA ILE A 206 -1.43 -29.04 7.22
C ILE A 206 -2.87 -28.90 7.73
N PHE A 207 -3.44 -27.69 7.60
CA PHE A 207 -4.68 -27.35 8.31
C PHE A 207 -5.95 -27.75 7.56
N ALA A 208 -5.95 -27.75 6.24
CA ALA A 208 -7.13 -28.12 5.47
C ALA A 208 -7.14 -29.61 5.08
N ILE A 209 -6.00 -30.16 4.62
CA ILE A 209 -5.95 -31.52 4.09
C ILE A 209 -5.70 -32.55 5.22
N ARG A 210 -4.66 -32.34 6.03
CA ARG A 210 -4.26 -33.33 7.05
C ARG A 210 -5.10 -33.24 8.31
N LEU A 211 -5.26 -32.05 8.88
CA LEU A 211 -6.00 -31.83 10.12
C LEU A 211 -7.51 -31.64 9.88
N LYS A 212 -7.90 -31.21 8.68
CA LYS A 212 -9.31 -30.93 8.31
C LYS A 212 -10.00 -29.92 9.24
N TRP A 213 -9.24 -28.98 9.80
CA TRP A 213 -9.76 -27.96 10.70
C TRP A 213 -10.47 -26.84 9.96
N LEU A 214 -9.95 -26.48 8.77
CA LEU A 214 -10.39 -25.35 7.98
C LEU A 214 -10.69 -25.77 6.53
N PRO A 215 -11.53 -25.02 5.81
CA PRO A 215 -11.88 -25.35 4.43
C PRO A 215 -10.67 -25.20 3.49
N ILE A 216 -10.70 -25.95 2.38
CA ILE A 216 -9.62 -25.99 1.39
C ILE A 216 -9.64 -24.74 0.50
N SER A 217 -10.85 -24.23 0.16
CA SER A 217 -11.02 -23.20 -0.87
C SER A 217 -12.27 -22.36 -0.65
N GLY A 218 -12.34 -21.20 -1.29
CA GLY A 218 -13.49 -20.30 -1.27
C GLY A 218 -13.36 -19.15 -0.25
N ALA A 219 -14.38 -18.30 -0.17
CA ALA A 219 -14.45 -17.18 0.77
C ALA A 219 -15.56 -17.33 1.82
N TYR A 220 -16.53 -18.19 1.61
CA TYR A 220 -17.64 -18.48 2.53
C TYR A 220 -18.26 -19.85 2.22
N ASP A 221 -19.12 -20.35 3.12
CA ASP A 221 -19.82 -21.61 2.94
C ASP A 221 -20.96 -21.44 1.91
N PRO A 222 -20.95 -22.19 0.77
CA PRO A 222 -22.00 -22.09 -0.24
C PRO A 222 -23.41 -22.44 0.26
N ASN A 223 -23.51 -23.19 1.37
CA ASN A 223 -24.79 -23.58 1.96
C ASN A 223 -25.41 -22.48 2.85
N VAL A 224 -24.67 -21.41 3.13
CA VAL A 224 -25.13 -20.26 3.93
C VAL A 224 -25.55 -19.13 3.00
N PRO A 225 -26.79 -18.61 3.12
CA PRO A 225 -27.24 -17.49 2.31
C PRO A 225 -26.32 -16.28 2.39
N PHE A 226 -26.00 -15.67 1.26
CA PHE A 226 -25.18 -14.47 1.17
C PHE A 226 -25.95 -13.26 1.73
N GLN A 227 -25.79 -13.00 3.02
CA GLN A 227 -26.43 -11.89 3.74
C GLN A 227 -25.48 -11.38 4.83
N ILE A 228 -25.08 -10.11 4.72
CA ILE A 228 -24.13 -9.50 5.66
C ILE A 228 -24.68 -9.47 7.10
N ASN A 229 -26.00 -9.36 7.26
CA ASN A 229 -26.67 -9.35 8.56
C ASN A 229 -26.81 -10.76 9.18
N ASN A 230 -26.46 -11.81 8.44
CA ASN A 230 -26.51 -13.17 8.94
C ASN A 230 -25.18 -13.51 9.66
N VAL A 231 -25.24 -13.75 10.95
CA VAL A 231 -24.06 -14.09 11.77
C VAL A 231 -23.36 -15.35 11.25
N TRP A 232 -24.09 -16.34 10.75
CA TRP A 232 -23.52 -17.56 10.19
C TRP A 232 -22.73 -17.29 8.90
N PHE A 233 -23.19 -16.32 8.09
CA PHE A 233 -22.45 -15.87 6.92
C PHE A 233 -21.12 -15.24 7.33
N VAL A 234 -21.14 -14.30 8.30
CA VAL A 234 -19.92 -13.64 8.78
C VAL A 234 -18.93 -14.66 9.38
N LEU A 235 -19.42 -15.60 10.18
CA LEU A 235 -18.59 -16.67 10.73
C LEU A 235 -18.01 -17.57 9.64
N SER A 236 -18.79 -17.87 8.59
CA SER A 236 -18.29 -18.64 7.45
C SER A 236 -17.18 -17.88 6.70
N VAL A 237 -17.34 -16.58 6.48
CA VAL A 237 -16.31 -15.72 5.86
C VAL A 237 -15.01 -15.74 6.69
N LEU A 238 -15.11 -15.61 8.01
CA LEU A 238 -13.95 -15.70 8.89
C LEU A 238 -13.28 -17.08 8.83
N LYS A 239 -14.06 -18.15 8.80
CA LYS A 239 -13.56 -19.53 8.73
C LYS A 239 -12.84 -19.81 7.41
N TYR A 240 -13.43 -19.41 6.28
CA TYR A 240 -12.86 -19.62 4.94
C TYR A 240 -11.69 -18.68 4.65
N GLY A 241 -11.76 -17.46 5.16
CA GLY A 241 -10.67 -16.49 5.06
C GLY A 241 -9.48 -16.74 5.99
N ALA A 242 -9.60 -17.66 6.96
CA ALA A 242 -8.59 -17.86 8.00
C ALA A 242 -7.23 -18.31 7.43
N LEU A 243 -7.17 -19.30 6.54
CA LEU A 243 -5.91 -19.81 5.98
C LEU A 243 -5.21 -18.76 5.09
N PRO A 244 -5.88 -18.13 4.10
CA PRO A 244 -5.26 -17.06 3.34
C PRO A 244 -4.85 -15.88 4.23
N ALA A 245 -5.65 -15.52 5.24
CA ALA A 245 -5.33 -14.44 6.17
C ALA A 245 -4.09 -14.76 7.02
N VAL A 246 -4.02 -15.94 7.63
CA VAL A 246 -2.83 -16.37 8.40
C VAL A 246 -1.59 -16.36 7.53
N THR A 247 -1.68 -16.82 6.29
CA THR A 247 -0.56 -16.82 5.34
C THR A 247 -0.06 -15.39 5.07
N LEU A 248 -0.97 -14.47 4.73
CA LEU A 248 -0.62 -13.08 4.44
C LEU A 248 -0.09 -12.33 5.67
N VAL A 249 -0.71 -12.55 6.84
CA VAL A 249 -0.25 -11.95 8.10
C VAL A 249 1.15 -12.44 8.43
N PHE A 250 1.41 -13.76 8.31
CA PHE A 250 2.70 -14.36 8.64
C PHE A 250 3.83 -13.84 7.76
N ILE A 251 3.56 -13.54 6.50
CA ILE A 251 4.53 -12.94 5.58
C ILE A 251 4.71 -11.44 5.87
N GLY A 252 3.59 -10.75 6.10
CA GLY A 252 3.58 -9.30 6.23
C GLY A 252 4.12 -8.76 7.56
N PHE A 253 3.94 -9.47 8.69
CA PHE A 253 4.28 -8.91 10.01
C PHE A 253 5.78 -8.72 10.23
N ASN A 254 6.63 -9.46 9.53
CA ASN A 254 8.09 -9.40 9.70
C ASN A 254 8.68 -8.02 9.42
N GLY A 255 8.26 -7.38 8.33
CA GLY A 255 8.72 -6.04 7.99
C GLY A 255 8.42 -5.03 9.11
N TRP A 256 7.21 -5.09 9.66
CA TRP A 256 6.76 -4.24 10.76
C TRP A 256 7.50 -4.54 12.06
N LEU A 257 7.76 -5.82 12.33
CA LEU A 257 8.49 -6.26 13.51
C LEU A 257 9.90 -5.69 13.52
N PHE A 258 10.66 -5.88 12.43
CA PHE A 258 12.03 -5.37 12.36
C PHE A 258 12.10 -3.86 12.31
N SER A 259 11.18 -3.19 11.60
CA SER A 259 11.08 -1.74 11.59
C SER A 259 10.90 -1.20 13.01
N MET A 260 9.90 -1.70 13.75
CA MET A 260 9.63 -1.25 15.12
C MET A 260 10.75 -1.61 16.08
N ARG A 261 11.31 -2.84 15.97
CA ARG A 261 12.43 -3.28 16.80
C ARG A 261 13.64 -2.37 16.65
N ASN A 262 14.03 -2.06 15.43
CA ASN A 262 15.21 -1.23 15.17
C ASN A 262 15.04 0.20 15.71
N VAL A 263 13.88 0.81 15.53
CA VAL A 263 13.59 2.14 16.09
C VAL A 263 13.53 2.08 17.62
N MET A 264 12.95 1.02 18.20
CA MET A 264 12.92 0.86 19.65
C MET A 264 14.29 0.75 20.30
N VAL A 265 15.24 0.00 19.67
CA VAL A 265 16.60 -0.17 20.19
C VAL A 265 17.31 1.19 20.34
N THR A 266 17.15 2.09 19.39
CA THR A 266 17.70 3.45 19.48
C THR A 266 16.91 4.31 20.46
N THR A 267 15.59 4.25 20.43
CA THR A 267 14.72 5.08 21.29
C THR A 267 14.92 4.80 22.79
N VAL A 268 15.17 3.56 23.17
CA VAL A 268 15.34 3.17 24.60
C VAL A 268 16.57 3.83 25.23
N THR A 269 17.54 4.28 24.45
CA THR A 269 18.76 4.96 24.92
C THR A 269 18.65 6.50 24.91
N GLU A 270 17.54 7.06 24.45
CA GLU A 270 17.31 8.50 24.42
C GLU A 270 17.13 9.11 25.82
N ASP A 271 17.60 10.35 26.01
CA ASP A 271 17.65 11.04 27.30
C ASP A 271 16.28 11.13 28.00
N TYR A 272 15.21 11.38 27.24
CA TYR A 272 13.86 11.46 27.81
C TYR A 272 13.35 10.13 28.35
N VAL A 273 13.80 8.99 27.80
CA VAL A 273 13.47 7.64 28.31
C VAL A 273 14.27 7.36 29.56
N LEU A 274 15.56 7.76 29.60
CA LEU A 274 16.41 7.65 30.78
C LEU A 274 15.88 8.51 31.91
N LEU A 275 15.42 9.74 31.62
CA LEU A 275 14.80 10.62 32.61
C LEU A 275 13.48 10.01 33.16
N ALA A 276 12.67 9.38 32.32
CA ALA A 276 11.46 8.71 32.78
C ALA A 276 11.77 7.56 33.76
N ARG A 277 12.85 6.79 33.51
CA ARG A 277 13.35 5.76 34.43
C ARG A 277 13.86 6.38 35.74
N ALA A 278 14.64 7.46 35.65
CA ALA A 278 15.18 8.16 36.83
C ALA A 278 14.07 8.73 37.74
N LYS A 279 12.91 9.09 37.17
CA LYS A 279 11.70 9.48 37.91
C LYS A 279 10.99 8.32 38.61
N GLY A 280 11.48 7.09 38.50
CA GLY A 280 10.89 5.92 39.17
C GLY A 280 9.64 5.36 38.49
N LEU A 281 9.35 5.71 37.22
CA LEU A 281 8.22 5.16 36.50
C LEU A 281 8.39 3.66 36.25
N SER A 282 7.30 2.90 36.32
CA SER A 282 7.34 1.46 36.05
C SER A 282 7.78 1.16 34.61
N GLY A 283 8.42 0.00 34.39
CA GLY A 283 8.90 -0.39 33.07
C GLY A 283 7.81 -0.38 31.99
N ALA A 284 6.56 -0.76 32.32
CA ALA A 284 5.43 -0.70 31.41
C ALA A 284 5.04 0.75 31.04
N GLN A 285 5.07 1.67 32.01
CA GLN A 285 4.79 3.08 31.76
C GLN A 285 5.86 3.71 30.89
N VAL A 286 7.14 3.40 31.12
CA VAL A 286 8.25 3.88 30.29
C VAL A 286 8.16 3.29 28.87
N LEU A 287 7.90 1.98 28.75
CA LEU A 287 7.74 1.32 27.46
C LEU A 287 6.61 1.94 26.63
N LEU A 288 5.39 1.93 27.16
CA LEU A 288 4.20 2.33 26.39
C LEU A 288 4.05 3.84 26.26
N GLY A 289 4.34 4.59 27.34
CA GLY A 289 4.12 6.04 27.39
C GLY A 289 5.23 6.88 26.76
N TYR A 290 6.47 6.39 26.78
CA TYR A 290 7.61 7.18 26.33
C TYR A 290 8.33 6.55 25.12
N ALA A 291 8.79 5.30 25.22
CA ALA A 291 9.60 4.70 24.16
C ALA A 291 8.76 4.29 22.94
N ALA A 292 7.74 3.42 23.15
CA ALA A 292 6.95 2.90 22.04
C ALA A 292 6.13 3.98 21.34
N ARG A 293 5.63 4.97 22.06
CA ARG A 293 4.86 6.08 21.49
C ARG A 293 5.66 6.84 20.41
N ASN A 294 6.93 7.13 20.68
CA ASN A 294 7.79 7.83 19.72
C ASN A 294 8.31 6.90 18.62
N ALA A 295 8.65 5.66 18.99
CA ALA A 295 9.11 4.64 18.04
C ALA A 295 8.01 4.21 17.04
N LEU A 296 6.73 4.41 17.38
CA LEU A 296 5.59 4.05 16.53
C LEU A 296 5.43 4.96 15.31
N LEU A 297 5.89 6.21 15.35
CA LEU A 297 5.67 7.20 14.29
C LEU A 297 6.12 6.71 12.90
N PRO A 298 7.35 6.19 12.70
CA PRO A 298 7.76 5.66 11.41
C PRO A 298 6.92 4.46 10.95
N ASN A 299 6.46 3.60 11.89
CA ASN A 299 5.64 2.44 11.56
C ASN A 299 4.21 2.84 11.12
N VAL A 300 3.62 3.87 11.74
CA VAL A 300 2.31 4.40 11.29
C VAL A 300 2.43 5.00 9.89
N THR A 301 3.49 5.76 9.65
CA THR A 301 3.78 6.31 8.32
C THR A 301 3.98 5.19 7.29
N GLY A 302 4.75 4.17 7.64
CA GLY A 302 4.96 3.00 6.79
C GLY A 302 3.65 2.26 6.48
N LEU A 303 2.72 2.12 7.44
CA LEU A 303 1.40 1.52 7.21
C LEU A 303 0.63 2.28 6.13
N ALA A 304 0.58 3.60 6.23
CA ALA A 304 -0.08 4.42 5.23
C ALA A 304 0.49 4.19 3.82
N LEU A 305 1.82 4.09 3.68
CA LEU A 305 2.50 3.83 2.41
C LEU A 305 2.36 2.38 1.92
N SER A 306 2.19 1.41 2.81
CA SER A 306 2.15 -0.02 2.44
C SER A 306 0.85 -0.45 1.77
N ILE A 307 -0.25 0.28 2.00
CA ILE A 307 -1.58 -0.07 1.47
C ILE A 307 -1.55 -0.21 -0.07
N GLY A 308 -0.76 0.62 -0.74
CA GLY A 308 -0.59 0.54 -2.20
C GLY A 308 0.24 -0.65 -2.71
N GLY A 309 1.20 -1.14 -1.92
CA GLY A 309 2.16 -2.17 -2.35
C GLY A 309 1.72 -3.62 -2.14
N VAL A 310 0.73 -3.86 -1.27
CA VAL A 310 0.37 -5.22 -0.81
C VAL A 310 -0.43 -6.01 -1.84
N ILE A 311 -1.07 -5.34 -2.80
CA ILE A 311 -1.99 -5.97 -3.77
C ILE A 311 -1.28 -7.02 -4.63
N GLY A 312 -0.04 -6.77 -5.07
CA GLY A 312 0.70 -7.70 -5.93
C GLY A 312 1.04 -9.05 -5.28
N GLY A 313 1.30 -9.08 -3.97
CA GLY A 313 1.65 -10.30 -3.24
C GLY A 313 0.47 -11.23 -2.94
N ALA A 314 -0.75 -10.70 -2.93
CA ALA A 314 -1.96 -11.47 -2.63
C ALA A 314 -2.43 -12.35 -3.79
N ILE A 315 -2.06 -12.06 -5.03
CA ILE A 315 -2.52 -12.79 -6.24
C ILE A 315 -2.27 -14.30 -6.10
N LEU A 316 -1.05 -14.68 -5.71
CA LEU A 316 -0.69 -16.10 -5.57
C LEU A 316 -1.42 -16.77 -4.40
N VAL A 317 -1.64 -16.04 -3.31
CA VAL A 317 -2.36 -16.58 -2.14
C VAL A 317 -3.84 -16.78 -2.48
N GLU A 318 -4.49 -15.80 -3.13
CA GLU A 318 -5.86 -15.93 -3.61
C GLU A 318 -6.01 -17.13 -4.57
N THR A 319 -5.03 -17.34 -5.45
CA THR A 319 -5.03 -18.48 -6.38
C THR A 319 -4.91 -19.82 -5.66
N VAL A 320 -3.99 -19.95 -4.70
CA VAL A 320 -3.80 -21.22 -3.95
C VAL A 320 -5.04 -21.61 -3.17
N PHE A 321 -5.70 -20.66 -2.52
CA PHE A 321 -6.92 -20.93 -1.74
C PHE A 321 -8.21 -20.80 -2.56
N THR A 322 -8.11 -20.56 -3.87
CA THR A 322 -9.28 -20.29 -4.75
C THR A 322 -10.21 -19.23 -4.13
N TYR A 323 -9.59 -18.20 -3.53
CA TYR A 323 -10.31 -17.10 -2.90
C TYR A 323 -10.81 -16.15 -3.99
N PRO A 324 -12.11 -15.79 -4.06
CA PRO A 324 -12.74 -15.13 -5.21
C PRO A 324 -12.37 -13.64 -5.33
N GLY A 325 -11.11 -13.32 -5.23
CA GLY A 325 -10.56 -11.97 -5.34
C GLY A 325 -10.05 -11.63 -6.75
N MET A 326 -9.53 -10.41 -6.87
CA MET A 326 -8.97 -9.86 -8.12
C MET A 326 -7.76 -10.66 -8.63
N GLY A 327 -6.96 -11.24 -7.73
CA GLY A 327 -5.80 -12.05 -8.09
C GLY A 327 -6.19 -13.37 -8.74
N LEU A 328 -7.17 -14.08 -8.15
CA LEU A 328 -7.73 -15.29 -8.76
C LEU A 328 -8.37 -14.98 -10.11
N LEU A 329 -9.15 -13.89 -10.18
CA LEU A 329 -9.79 -13.45 -11.41
C LEU A 329 -8.77 -13.12 -12.51
N LEU A 330 -7.66 -12.46 -12.14
CA LEU A 330 -6.55 -12.19 -13.07
C LEU A 330 -5.90 -13.48 -13.57
N GLN A 331 -5.63 -14.43 -12.69
CA GLN A 331 -5.05 -15.71 -13.07
C GLN A 331 -5.96 -16.49 -14.03
N GLN A 332 -7.27 -16.50 -13.77
CA GLN A 332 -8.26 -17.10 -14.66
C GLN A 332 -8.30 -16.39 -16.03
N ALA A 333 -8.28 -15.06 -16.05
CA ALA A 333 -8.25 -14.26 -17.26
C ALA A 333 -7.00 -14.55 -18.11
N ILE A 334 -5.81 -14.66 -17.45
CA ILE A 334 -4.56 -15.03 -18.13
C ILE A 334 -4.67 -16.41 -18.77
N THR A 335 -5.12 -17.40 -18.03
CA THR A 335 -5.24 -18.78 -18.52
C THR A 335 -6.26 -18.89 -19.67
N ALA A 336 -7.34 -18.14 -19.58
CA ALA A 336 -8.38 -18.09 -20.62
C ALA A 336 -8.04 -17.19 -21.80
N HIS A 337 -6.93 -16.44 -21.76
CA HIS A 337 -6.56 -15.40 -22.73
C HIS A 337 -7.66 -14.35 -22.91
N ASP A 338 -8.28 -13.96 -21.81
CA ASP A 338 -9.33 -12.93 -21.77
C ASP A 338 -8.69 -11.55 -21.61
N PHE A 339 -8.26 -10.98 -22.73
CA PHE A 339 -7.51 -9.72 -22.72
C PHE A 339 -8.30 -8.53 -22.16
N PRO A 340 -9.60 -8.31 -22.48
CA PRO A 340 -10.36 -7.22 -21.87
C PRO A 340 -10.38 -7.30 -20.34
N LEU A 341 -10.62 -8.51 -19.82
CA LEU A 341 -10.65 -8.75 -18.39
C LEU A 341 -9.27 -8.55 -17.76
N MET A 342 -8.20 -9.13 -18.34
CA MET A 342 -6.82 -8.94 -17.88
C MET A 342 -6.42 -7.46 -17.83
N GLN A 343 -6.64 -6.75 -18.92
CA GLN A 343 -6.26 -5.35 -19.06
C GLN A 343 -6.99 -4.48 -18.04
N THR A 344 -8.28 -4.72 -17.85
CA THR A 344 -9.08 -3.94 -16.90
C THR A 344 -8.70 -4.24 -15.46
N ILE A 345 -8.41 -5.52 -15.10
CA ILE A 345 -7.93 -5.87 -13.77
C ILE A 345 -6.59 -5.18 -13.48
N LEU A 346 -5.63 -5.24 -14.41
CA LEU A 346 -4.33 -4.57 -14.23
C LEU A 346 -4.49 -3.06 -14.08
N LEU A 347 -5.37 -2.43 -14.85
CA LEU A 347 -5.68 -1.01 -14.71
C LEU A 347 -6.28 -0.69 -13.35
N MET A 348 -7.27 -1.50 -12.88
CA MET A 348 -7.91 -1.31 -11.59
C MET A 348 -6.93 -1.49 -10.43
N LEU A 349 -6.10 -2.53 -10.46
CA LEU A 349 -5.05 -2.74 -9.44
C LEU A 349 -4.06 -1.56 -9.40
N THR A 350 -3.65 -1.08 -10.57
CA THR A 350 -2.79 0.11 -10.66
C THR A 350 -3.49 1.35 -10.11
N PHE A 351 -4.75 1.57 -10.47
CA PHE A 351 -5.53 2.71 -9.99
C PHE A 351 -5.73 2.66 -8.47
N ILE A 352 -6.08 1.51 -7.91
CA ILE A 352 -6.21 1.31 -6.46
C ILE A 352 -4.88 1.61 -5.77
N THR A 353 -3.75 1.15 -6.33
CA THR A 353 -2.41 1.43 -5.80
C THR A 353 -2.10 2.93 -5.82
N ILE A 354 -2.40 3.62 -6.91
CA ILE A 354 -2.22 5.07 -7.04
C ILE A 354 -3.06 5.82 -6.01
N VAL A 355 -4.35 5.47 -5.88
CA VAL A 355 -5.26 6.09 -4.90
C VAL A 355 -4.80 5.82 -3.47
N ALA A 356 -4.40 4.58 -3.17
CA ALA A 356 -3.90 4.22 -1.85
C ALA A 356 -2.63 5.03 -1.49
N ASN A 357 -1.67 5.13 -2.40
CA ASN A 357 -0.47 5.95 -2.20
C ASN A 357 -0.78 7.43 -2.08
N PHE A 358 -1.72 7.96 -2.88
CA PHE A 358 -2.18 9.34 -2.76
C PHE A 358 -2.79 9.62 -1.39
N VAL A 359 -3.68 8.76 -0.91
CA VAL A 359 -4.27 8.88 0.44
C VAL A 359 -3.18 8.81 1.51
N ALA A 360 -2.25 7.86 1.39
CA ALA A 360 -1.12 7.73 2.30
C ALA A 360 -0.26 9.01 2.36
N ASP A 361 0.08 9.57 1.22
CA ASP A 361 0.84 10.83 1.12
C ASP A 361 0.08 12.03 1.73
N MET A 362 -1.25 12.08 1.54
CA MET A 362 -2.08 13.11 2.16
C MET A 362 -2.10 12.99 3.68
N VAL A 363 -2.28 11.78 4.19
CA VAL A 363 -2.25 11.50 5.65
C VAL A 363 -0.87 11.83 6.23
N TYR A 364 0.20 11.44 5.53
CA TYR A 364 1.57 11.75 5.95
C TYR A 364 1.83 13.26 6.01
N GLY A 365 1.44 14.00 4.98
CA GLY A 365 1.55 15.47 4.96
C GLY A 365 0.73 16.17 6.07
N LEU A 366 -0.32 15.51 6.60
CA LEU A 366 -1.09 16.02 7.74
C LEU A 366 -0.43 15.69 9.08
N LEU A 367 0.18 14.51 9.21
CA LEU A 367 0.79 14.03 10.46
C LEU A 367 2.17 14.64 10.72
N ASP A 368 2.98 14.86 9.69
CA ASP A 368 4.33 15.44 9.81
C ASP A 368 4.45 16.79 9.09
N PRO A 369 4.34 17.92 9.82
CA PRO A 369 4.47 19.26 9.24
C PRO A 369 5.84 19.53 8.60
N ARG A 370 6.89 18.80 8.99
CA ARG A 370 8.26 19.00 8.48
C ARG A 370 8.41 18.60 7.02
N THR A 371 7.57 17.71 6.55
CA THR A 371 7.59 17.25 5.14
C THR A 371 6.98 18.26 4.17
N ARG A 372 6.33 19.30 4.66
CA ARG A 372 5.74 20.36 3.83
C ARG A 372 6.77 21.41 3.37
N GLU A 373 7.96 21.41 3.96
CA GLU A 373 9.03 22.38 3.68
C GLU A 373 10.07 21.84 2.68
N ALA A 374 9.96 20.57 2.26
CA ALA A 374 10.79 19.92 1.25
C ALA A 374 10.07 19.89 -0.11
#